data_46e6dbd1a06736b501ddca995f4ded6b
#
_entry.id   46e6dbd1a06736b501ddca995f4ded6b
#
_cell.length_a   1.000
_cell.length_b   1.000
_cell.length_c   1.000
_cell.angle_alpha   90.00
_cell.angle_beta   90.00
_cell.angle_gamma   90.00
#
_symmetry.space_group_name_H-M   'P 1'
#
loop_
_entity.id
_entity.type
_entity.pdbx_description
1 polymer ?
#
loop_
_entity_poly.entity_id
_entity_poly.type
_entity_poly.pdbx_seq_one_letter_code
_entity_poly.pdbx_strand_id
1 'polypeptide(L)'
;AIAEGLAQRIINKDVPEALADKTLLSLDMGALVAGAKYRGEFEERLKAVLDEIEAAEGDIIVFIDEMHQLVGAGKTDGAMDASNLLKPALARGKLHCIGATTLDEYRKYVEADAALTRRFQPVFVGEPSVEDTIFILRGLKEKYELHHGIRITDDALVSAAQLSNRYINERFLPDKAIDVVDEAGARLRLLKNNRRKTVSELDIQKVISLMARIPEKSVSKDDKVSLGKLEENLKRVIFGQDDAIEKLVSSIVMSRAGLGNEEKPIGSFLFAGPTGVGKTELSRQLSLSMGVELIRFDMSEYMERHTVSRLIGAPPGYVGYDQGGLLTEAAVKNPHSVILLDEIEKAHPEVFNVLLQVMDHGTLTDNNGRVASFKNVVLIMTTNSGAQEMARNSMGFQKQDNSSDGAEVIKKAFSPEFRNRLDAIVQFDSLPEEVILTIVDKFLTEVQAQLDEKQVTLEVDDDARSWLSKEGYDEKMGARPMYRIIQDKIKKPLAEELIFGELSKNGGSVMVSVEDDELKIDLKSSPRKEEKKKEKV
;
A
#
# COMPACT_ATOMS: atom_id res chain seq x y z
N ALA A 1 9.09 29.88 4.96
CA ALA A 1 10.47 29.51 5.31
C ALA A 1 11.51 30.27 4.46
N ILE A 2 11.53 30.12 3.10
CA ILE A 2 12.56 30.80 2.26
C ILE A 2 12.44 32.33 2.36
N ALA A 3 11.24 32.90 2.24
CA ALA A 3 11.01 34.32 2.37
C ALA A 3 11.35 34.83 3.78
N GLU A 4 10.99 34.12 4.82
CA GLU A 4 11.35 34.44 6.20
C GLU A 4 12.86 34.37 6.45
N GLY A 5 13.52 33.34 5.88
CA GLY A 5 14.97 33.23 5.91
C GLY A 5 15.65 34.39 5.21
N LEU A 6 15.13 34.85 4.07
CA LEU A 6 15.63 36.06 3.38
C LEU A 6 15.44 37.29 4.25
N ALA A 7 14.26 37.45 4.90
CA ALA A 7 14.02 38.58 5.79
C ALA A 7 15.02 38.63 6.96
N GLN A 8 15.31 37.48 7.59
CA GLN A 8 16.30 37.37 8.67
C GLN A 8 17.72 37.73 8.18
N ARG A 9 18.11 37.29 6.97
CA ARG A 9 19.41 37.62 6.39
C ARG A 9 19.52 39.09 6.06
N ILE A 10 18.44 39.75 5.60
CA ILE A 10 18.39 41.19 5.39
C ILE A 10 18.62 41.94 6.72
N ILE A 11 17.88 41.55 7.79
CA ILE A 11 18.04 42.15 9.12
C ILE A 11 19.46 41.99 9.65
N ASN A 12 20.07 40.82 9.44
CA ASN A 12 21.42 40.53 9.87
C ASN A 12 22.49 41.13 8.95
N LYS A 13 22.11 41.81 7.87
CA LYS A 13 22.99 42.34 6.83
C LYS A 13 23.88 41.27 6.16
N ASP A 14 23.39 40.03 6.11
CA ASP A 14 24.02 38.89 5.45
C ASP A 14 23.45 38.72 4.04
N VAL A 15 23.42 39.80 3.28
CA VAL A 15 22.90 39.87 1.91
C VAL A 15 23.77 40.83 1.09
N PRO A 16 23.75 40.77 -0.25
CA PRO A 16 24.39 41.75 -1.09
C PRO A 16 23.93 43.19 -0.76
N GLU A 17 24.80 44.15 -0.94
CA GLU A 17 24.57 45.58 -0.62
C GLU A 17 23.25 46.11 -1.19
N ALA A 18 22.86 45.71 -2.39
CA ALA A 18 21.61 46.08 -3.05
C ALA A 18 20.34 45.62 -2.30
N LEU A 19 20.45 44.68 -1.38
CA LEU A 19 19.34 44.15 -0.57
C LEU A 19 19.42 44.54 0.90
N ALA A 20 20.53 45.13 1.36
CA ALA A 20 20.81 45.35 2.78
C ALA A 20 19.81 46.27 3.49
N ASP A 21 19.21 47.20 2.75
CA ASP A 21 18.28 48.19 3.29
C ASP A 21 16.82 47.95 2.82
N LYS A 22 16.56 46.80 2.14
CA LYS A 22 15.22 46.46 1.68
C LYS A 22 14.36 45.89 2.82
N THR A 23 13.06 46.14 2.72
CA THR A 23 12.06 45.57 3.64
C THR A 23 11.25 44.49 2.92
N LEU A 24 11.17 43.28 3.48
CA LEU A 24 10.33 42.20 2.96
C LEU A 24 8.97 42.22 3.65
N LEU A 25 7.90 42.42 2.89
CA LEU A 25 6.50 42.38 3.38
C LEU A 25 5.76 41.22 2.76
N SER A 26 4.95 40.51 3.56
CA SER A 26 4.03 39.48 3.09
C SER A 26 2.68 40.10 2.78
N LEU A 27 2.16 39.88 1.57
CA LEU A 27 0.82 40.29 1.18
C LEU A 27 -0.19 39.24 1.62
N ASP A 28 -1.04 39.59 2.57
CA ASP A 28 -2.14 38.72 3.04
C ASP A 28 -3.36 38.85 2.11
N MET A 29 -3.55 37.85 1.24
CA MET A 29 -4.67 37.79 0.31
C MET A 29 -6.00 37.61 1.05
N GLY A 30 -6.00 36.85 2.16
CA GLY A 30 -7.19 36.64 2.97
C GLY A 30 -7.70 37.94 3.57
N ALA A 31 -6.80 38.78 4.08
CA ALA A 31 -7.15 40.09 4.64
C ALA A 31 -7.70 41.06 3.57
N LEU A 32 -7.19 41.00 2.34
CA LEU A 32 -7.67 41.84 1.24
C LEU A 32 -9.09 41.47 0.80
N VAL A 33 -9.42 40.19 0.80
CA VAL A 33 -10.74 39.65 0.43
C VAL A 33 -11.74 39.76 1.58
N ALA A 34 -11.28 39.68 2.82
CA ALA A 34 -12.15 39.67 3.99
C ALA A 34 -12.98 40.97 4.10
N GLY A 35 -14.30 40.83 4.14
CA GLY A 35 -15.25 41.95 4.26
C GLY A 35 -15.51 42.74 2.97
N ALA A 36 -14.86 42.39 1.85
CA ALA A 36 -15.21 42.99 0.55
C ALA A 36 -16.48 42.35 0.01
N LYS A 37 -17.58 43.09 0.00
CA LYS A 37 -18.88 42.65 -0.52
C LYS A 37 -18.95 42.71 -2.05
N TYR A 38 -18.16 43.56 -2.66
CA TYR A 38 -18.14 43.81 -4.09
C TYR A 38 -16.70 43.80 -4.64
N ARG A 39 -16.56 43.38 -5.91
CA ARG A 39 -15.28 43.35 -6.64
C ARG A 39 -14.50 44.67 -6.57
N GLY A 40 -15.18 45.80 -6.68
CA GLY A 40 -14.57 47.14 -6.64
C GLY A 40 -13.84 47.43 -5.32
N GLU A 41 -14.35 46.96 -4.19
CA GLU A 41 -13.71 47.18 -2.87
C GLU A 41 -12.38 46.45 -2.74
N PHE A 42 -12.28 45.24 -3.28
CA PHE A 42 -11.02 44.51 -3.32
C PHE A 42 -10.00 45.18 -4.25
N GLU A 43 -10.43 45.57 -5.46
CA GLU A 43 -9.58 46.24 -6.43
C GLU A 43 -9.04 47.58 -5.88
N GLU A 44 -9.88 48.34 -5.15
CA GLU A 44 -9.49 49.60 -4.50
C GLU A 44 -8.48 49.37 -3.39
N ARG A 45 -8.67 48.37 -2.53
CA ARG A 45 -7.71 48.01 -1.47
C ARG A 45 -6.37 47.55 -2.04
N LEU A 46 -6.38 46.65 -3.03
CA LEU A 46 -5.16 46.17 -3.67
C LEU A 46 -4.42 47.35 -4.34
N LYS A 47 -5.15 48.23 -5.00
CA LYS A 47 -4.55 49.43 -5.63
C LYS A 47 -3.92 50.34 -4.60
N ALA A 48 -4.57 50.60 -3.45
CA ALA A 48 -4.00 51.41 -2.38
C ALA A 48 -2.68 50.83 -1.85
N VAL A 49 -2.63 49.48 -1.65
CA VAL A 49 -1.41 48.79 -1.24
C VAL A 49 -0.31 48.92 -2.30
N LEU A 50 -0.65 48.77 -3.59
CA LEU A 50 0.31 48.91 -4.68
C LEU A 50 0.83 50.35 -4.80
N ASP A 51 -0.02 51.36 -4.60
CA ASP A 51 0.38 52.78 -4.64
C ASP A 51 1.34 53.11 -3.46
N GLU A 52 1.15 52.55 -2.26
CA GLU A 52 2.10 52.66 -1.15
C GLU A 52 3.45 52.00 -1.45
N ILE A 53 3.43 50.80 -2.05
CA ILE A 53 4.66 50.11 -2.45
C ILE A 53 5.40 50.86 -3.54
N GLU A 54 4.69 51.42 -4.52
CA GLU A 54 5.29 52.26 -5.56
C GLU A 54 5.93 53.55 -4.97
N ALA A 55 5.31 54.15 -3.93
CA ALA A 55 5.83 55.32 -3.25
C ALA A 55 7.13 55.07 -2.46
N ALA A 56 7.40 53.82 -2.11
CA ALA A 56 8.64 53.39 -1.43
C ALA A 56 9.84 53.22 -2.40
N GLU A 57 9.71 53.64 -3.67
CA GLU A 57 10.78 53.66 -4.69
C GLU A 57 11.64 52.40 -4.79
N GLY A 58 11.05 51.23 -4.55
CA GLY A 58 11.71 49.94 -4.68
C GLY A 58 12.39 49.42 -3.39
N ASP A 59 12.20 50.07 -2.24
CA ASP A 59 12.73 49.61 -0.95
C ASP A 59 11.93 48.49 -0.34
N ILE A 60 10.75 48.21 -0.91
CA ILE A 60 9.88 47.11 -0.48
C ILE A 60 9.96 45.94 -1.47
N ILE A 61 10.18 44.74 -0.93
CA ILE A 61 10.00 43.46 -1.62
C ILE A 61 8.72 42.81 -1.10
N VAL A 62 7.80 42.49 -1.99
CA VAL A 62 6.52 41.88 -1.62
C VAL A 62 6.60 40.39 -1.82
N PHE A 63 6.31 39.60 -0.77
CA PHE A 63 6.10 38.18 -0.86
C PHE A 63 4.61 37.89 -1.00
N ILE A 64 4.25 37.12 -2.02
CA ILE A 64 2.88 36.69 -2.29
C ILE A 64 2.85 35.15 -2.25
N ASP A 65 2.25 34.61 -1.22
CA ASP A 65 1.99 33.17 -1.17
C ASP A 65 0.78 32.82 -2.03
N GLU A 66 0.77 31.61 -2.59
CA GLU A 66 -0.28 31.14 -3.49
C GLU A 66 -0.62 32.14 -4.61
N MET A 67 0.41 32.68 -5.25
CA MET A 67 0.29 33.74 -6.26
C MET A 67 -0.75 33.41 -7.36
N HIS A 68 -1.01 32.12 -7.61
CA HIS A 68 -2.01 31.69 -8.57
C HIS A 68 -3.43 32.16 -8.23
N GLN A 69 -3.74 32.40 -6.95
CA GLN A 69 -5.04 32.94 -6.53
C GLN A 69 -5.29 34.34 -7.11
N LEU A 70 -4.24 35.14 -7.27
CA LEU A 70 -4.32 36.47 -7.91
C LEU A 70 -4.54 36.40 -9.41
N VAL A 71 -4.01 35.34 -10.05
CA VAL A 71 -3.98 35.20 -11.52
C VAL A 71 -5.16 34.37 -12.03
N GLY A 72 -5.60 33.37 -11.26
CA GLY A 72 -6.58 32.39 -11.66
C GLY A 72 -8.04 32.74 -11.37
N ALA A 73 -8.27 33.68 -10.51
CA ALA A 73 -9.60 34.06 -10.03
C ALA A 73 -10.54 34.66 -11.10
N GLY A 74 -10.03 34.96 -12.29
CA GLY A 74 -10.78 35.66 -13.36
C GLY A 74 -11.49 34.81 -14.39
N LYS A 75 -11.41 33.47 -14.34
CA LYS A 75 -11.99 32.59 -15.40
C LYS A 75 -13.37 32.00 -15.11
N THR A 76 -13.89 32.17 -13.92
CA THR A 76 -15.28 31.83 -13.58
C THR A 76 -16.09 33.12 -13.44
N ASP A 77 -17.30 33.14 -14.00
CA ASP A 77 -18.21 34.30 -13.94
C ASP A 77 -18.31 34.86 -12.52
N GLY A 78 -17.73 36.06 -12.30
CA GLY A 78 -17.74 36.76 -11.03
C GLY A 78 -16.44 36.71 -10.19
N ALA A 79 -15.38 36.00 -10.63
CA ALA A 79 -14.13 35.93 -9.89
C ALA A 79 -13.19 37.11 -10.16
N MET A 80 -12.42 37.50 -9.12
CA MET A 80 -11.55 38.68 -9.08
C MET A 80 -10.27 38.48 -9.91
N ASP A 81 -10.07 39.23 -10.99
CA ASP A 81 -8.82 39.22 -11.76
C ASP A 81 -7.90 40.35 -11.30
N ALA A 82 -7.11 40.08 -10.28
CA ALA A 82 -6.11 41.04 -9.76
C ALA A 82 -4.85 41.13 -10.64
N SER A 83 -4.68 40.25 -11.61
CA SER A 83 -3.51 40.21 -12.49
C SER A 83 -3.39 41.49 -13.31
N ASN A 84 -4.50 42.10 -13.70
CA ASN A 84 -4.54 43.32 -14.47
C ASN A 84 -4.04 44.56 -13.68
N LEU A 85 -4.12 44.52 -12.35
CA LEU A 85 -3.58 45.57 -11.47
C LEU A 85 -2.07 45.40 -11.22
N LEU A 86 -1.61 44.14 -11.10
CA LEU A 86 -0.20 43.82 -10.89
C LEU A 86 0.67 44.02 -12.15
N LYS A 87 0.13 43.71 -13.33
CA LYS A 87 0.87 43.78 -14.61
C LYS A 87 1.51 45.15 -14.89
N PRO A 88 0.83 46.29 -14.69
CA PRO A 88 1.45 47.61 -14.90
C PRO A 88 2.60 47.93 -13.92
N ALA A 89 2.44 47.60 -12.64
CA ALA A 89 3.46 47.83 -11.61
C ALA A 89 4.71 46.95 -11.84
N LEU A 90 4.52 45.68 -12.18
CA LEU A 90 5.60 44.78 -12.61
C LEU A 90 6.26 45.23 -13.91
N ALA A 91 5.49 45.76 -14.87
CA ALA A 91 6.01 46.22 -16.14
C ALA A 91 6.95 47.41 -16.03
N ARG A 92 6.67 48.27 -15.08
CA ARG A 92 7.46 49.50 -14.85
C ARG A 92 8.66 49.27 -13.92
N GLY A 93 8.84 48.04 -13.41
CA GLY A 93 9.92 47.74 -12.44
C GLY A 93 9.71 48.38 -11.06
N LYS A 94 8.50 48.87 -10.78
CA LYS A 94 8.17 49.52 -9.51
C LYS A 94 7.78 48.55 -8.39
N LEU A 95 7.41 47.30 -8.75
CA LEU A 95 7.08 46.25 -7.82
C LEU A 95 8.15 45.17 -7.86
N HIS A 96 8.89 45.01 -6.77
CA HIS A 96 9.74 43.85 -6.53
C HIS A 96 8.92 42.79 -5.82
N CYS A 97 8.73 41.65 -6.46
CA CYS A 97 7.81 40.63 -5.96
C CYS A 97 8.44 39.24 -5.99
N ILE A 98 8.23 38.48 -4.92
CA ILE A 98 8.52 37.05 -4.82
C ILE A 98 7.18 36.34 -4.72
N GLY A 99 6.81 35.60 -5.76
CA GLY A 99 5.59 34.79 -5.76
C GLY A 99 5.89 33.33 -5.46
N ALA A 100 5.10 32.69 -4.60
CA ALA A 100 5.15 31.26 -4.37
C ALA A 100 3.90 30.59 -4.96
N THR A 101 4.08 29.42 -5.58
CA THR A 101 2.98 28.62 -6.15
C THR A 101 3.44 27.18 -6.37
N THR A 102 2.51 26.25 -6.62
CA THR A 102 2.84 24.90 -7.05
C THR A 102 3.19 24.83 -8.53
N LEU A 103 3.87 23.75 -8.96
CA LEU A 103 4.26 23.58 -10.37
C LEU A 103 3.04 23.49 -11.30
N ASP A 104 1.98 22.79 -10.88
CA ASP A 104 0.79 22.61 -11.70
C ASP A 104 0.00 23.92 -11.85
N GLU A 105 -0.09 24.69 -10.78
CA GLU A 105 -0.71 26.01 -10.80
C GLU A 105 0.11 27.03 -11.55
N TYR A 106 1.46 26.96 -11.45
CA TYR A 106 2.35 27.77 -12.27
C TYR A 106 2.09 27.54 -13.75
N ARG A 107 2.07 26.28 -14.20
CA ARG A 107 1.78 25.94 -15.61
C ARG A 107 0.42 26.43 -16.05
N LYS A 108 -0.59 26.20 -15.22
CA LYS A 108 -1.99 26.50 -15.54
C LYS A 108 -2.31 27.99 -15.59
N TYR A 109 -1.73 28.78 -14.70
CA TYR A 109 -2.12 30.19 -14.49
C TYR A 109 -1.03 31.20 -14.86
N VAL A 110 0.24 30.94 -14.52
CA VAL A 110 1.33 31.88 -14.74
C VAL A 110 1.96 31.71 -16.12
N GLU A 111 2.30 30.48 -16.48
CA GLU A 111 2.91 30.17 -17.78
C GLU A 111 1.95 30.41 -18.94
N ALA A 112 0.65 30.24 -18.74
CA ALA A 112 -0.37 30.55 -19.72
C ALA A 112 -0.53 32.05 -20.01
N ASP A 113 -0.01 32.94 -19.14
CA ASP A 113 -0.04 34.41 -19.30
C ASP A 113 1.32 34.93 -19.72
N ALA A 114 1.47 35.23 -21.01
CA ALA A 114 2.73 35.73 -21.58
C ALA A 114 3.24 37.03 -20.94
N ALA A 115 2.36 37.84 -20.32
CA ALA A 115 2.77 39.08 -19.66
C ALA A 115 3.40 38.80 -18.29
N LEU A 116 2.96 37.79 -17.58
CA LEU A 116 3.54 37.37 -16.30
C LEU A 116 4.81 36.56 -16.50
N THR A 117 4.83 35.63 -17.44
CA THR A 117 5.99 34.78 -17.75
C THR A 117 7.23 35.58 -18.08
N ARG A 118 7.07 36.72 -18.75
CA ARG A 118 8.20 37.61 -19.08
C ARG A 118 8.73 38.45 -17.90
N ARG A 119 8.01 38.44 -16.76
CA ARG A 119 8.33 39.30 -15.59
C ARG A 119 8.69 38.52 -14.36
N PHE A 120 8.32 37.24 -14.29
CA PHE A 120 8.72 36.36 -13.23
C PHE A 120 9.75 35.35 -13.73
N GLN A 121 10.94 35.38 -13.12
CA GLN A 121 11.92 34.33 -13.31
C GLN A 121 11.57 33.14 -12.43
N PRO A 122 11.27 31.96 -12.99
CA PRO A 122 10.97 30.79 -12.17
C PRO A 122 12.23 30.33 -11.42
N VAL A 123 12.06 30.05 -10.13
CA VAL A 123 13.05 29.43 -9.27
C VAL A 123 12.47 28.13 -8.77
N PHE A 124 13.00 27.02 -9.26
CA PHE A 124 12.55 25.70 -8.87
C PHE A 124 13.08 25.33 -7.49
N VAL A 125 12.17 25.01 -6.58
CA VAL A 125 12.47 24.49 -5.24
C VAL A 125 12.13 23.01 -5.22
N GLY A 126 13.15 22.16 -5.29
CA GLY A 126 12.98 20.70 -5.25
C GLY A 126 12.77 20.15 -3.84
N GLU A 127 12.35 18.90 -3.76
CA GLU A 127 12.32 18.15 -2.51
C GLU A 127 13.75 18.00 -1.95
N PRO A 128 14.01 18.32 -0.67
CA PRO A 128 15.32 18.15 -0.09
C PRO A 128 15.68 16.66 0.06
N SER A 129 16.98 16.38 0.12
CA SER A 129 17.47 15.03 0.42
C SER A 129 17.11 14.61 1.87
N VAL A 130 17.25 13.31 2.17
CA VAL A 130 17.07 12.82 3.54
C VAL A 130 18.07 13.47 4.49
N GLU A 131 19.32 13.64 4.05
CA GLU A 131 20.39 14.31 4.81
C GLU A 131 20.04 15.77 5.11
N ASP A 132 19.60 16.52 4.09
CA ASP A 132 19.18 17.91 4.27
C ASP A 132 17.97 18.01 5.20
N THR A 133 17.05 17.06 5.09
CA THR A 133 15.88 16.99 5.99
C THR A 133 16.29 16.76 7.44
N ILE A 134 17.29 15.90 7.70
CA ILE A 134 17.83 15.71 9.06
C ILE A 134 18.40 17.03 9.60
N PHE A 135 19.13 17.80 8.80
CA PHE A 135 19.62 19.13 9.22
C PHE A 135 18.47 20.10 9.49
N ILE A 136 17.43 20.10 8.66
CA ILE A 136 16.23 20.94 8.89
C ILE A 136 15.56 20.56 10.21
N LEU A 137 15.35 19.25 10.47
CA LEU A 137 14.75 18.78 11.72
C LEU A 137 15.59 19.13 12.95
N ARG A 138 16.92 19.05 12.86
CA ARG A 138 17.83 19.50 13.93
C ARG A 138 17.67 20.99 14.21
N GLY A 139 17.52 21.81 13.18
CA GLY A 139 17.26 23.24 13.32
C GLY A 139 15.91 23.58 13.94
N LEU A 140 14.91 22.72 13.74
CA LEU A 140 13.55 22.90 14.28
C LEU A 140 13.38 22.26 15.68
N LYS A 141 14.30 21.40 16.09
CA LYS A 141 14.22 20.58 17.32
C LYS A 141 13.83 21.39 18.55
N GLU A 142 14.54 22.45 18.85
CA GLU A 142 14.31 23.26 20.04
C GLU A 142 12.90 23.86 20.06
N LYS A 143 12.39 24.30 18.92
CA LYS A 143 11.03 24.85 18.80
C LYS A 143 9.97 23.80 19.11
N TYR A 144 10.11 22.57 18.61
CA TYR A 144 9.19 21.47 18.89
C TYR A 144 9.32 20.94 20.32
N GLU A 145 10.53 20.87 20.87
CA GLU A 145 10.76 20.52 22.27
C GLU A 145 10.08 21.50 23.23
N LEU A 146 10.16 22.79 22.93
CA LEU A 146 9.51 23.85 23.72
C LEU A 146 7.98 23.78 23.57
N HIS A 147 7.48 23.61 22.35
CA HIS A 147 6.05 23.58 22.07
C HIS A 147 5.33 22.42 22.79
N HIS A 148 5.90 21.21 22.71
CA HIS A 148 5.32 20.02 23.32
C HIS A 148 5.74 19.78 24.77
N GLY A 149 6.75 20.50 25.29
CA GLY A 149 7.30 20.30 26.63
C GLY A 149 8.01 18.97 26.82
N ILE A 150 8.70 18.49 25.79
CA ILE A 150 9.37 17.19 25.69
C ILE A 150 10.81 17.36 25.22
N ARG A 151 11.56 16.27 25.20
CA ARG A 151 12.87 16.15 24.51
C ARG A 151 12.77 15.20 23.33
N ILE A 152 13.56 15.45 22.29
CA ILE A 152 13.61 14.62 21.09
C ILE A 152 15.06 14.15 20.92
N THR A 153 15.27 12.83 20.82
CA THR A 153 16.62 12.28 20.57
C THR A 153 17.06 12.54 19.13
N ASP A 154 18.36 12.59 18.87
CA ASP A 154 18.86 12.73 17.51
C ASP A 154 18.49 11.52 16.64
N ASP A 155 18.55 10.32 17.20
CA ASP A 155 18.11 9.08 16.53
C ASP A 155 16.64 9.15 16.11
N ALA A 156 15.77 9.81 16.89
CA ALA A 156 14.38 10.01 16.52
C ALA A 156 14.24 10.93 15.30
N LEU A 157 15.05 12.00 15.19
CA LEU A 157 15.04 12.90 14.02
C LEU A 157 15.55 12.18 12.76
N VAL A 158 16.63 11.42 12.90
CA VAL A 158 17.19 10.61 11.80
C VAL A 158 16.14 9.59 11.32
N SER A 159 15.53 8.86 12.27
CA SER A 159 14.47 7.90 11.95
C SER A 159 13.25 8.56 11.33
N ALA A 160 12.85 9.75 11.77
CA ALA A 160 11.72 10.48 11.19
C ALA A 160 11.96 10.82 9.72
N ALA A 161 13.16 11.30 9.36
CA ALA A 161 13.50 11.60 7.97
C ALA A 161 13.58 10.33 7.10
N GLN A 162 14.30 9.30 7.56
CA GLN A 162 14.51 8.06 6.80
C GLN A 162 13.22 7.27 6.61
N LEU A 163 12.46 7.04 7.71
CA LEU A 163 11.25 6.23 7.66
C LEU A 163 10.09 6.95 6.97
N SER A 164 9.94 8.26 7.14
CA SER A 164 8.93 9.01 6.40
C SER A 164 9.21 9.00 4.89
N ASN A 165 10.47 9.11 4.49
CA ASN A 165 10.85 8.99 3.09
C ASN A 165 10.52 7.61 2.50
N ARG A 166 10.78 6.54 3.27
CA ARG A 166 10.57 5.17 2.85
C ARG A 166 9.10 4.75 2.82
N TYR A 167 8.29 5.21 3.77
CA TYR A 167 6.95 4.65 4.00
C TYR A 167 5.80 5.61 3.70
N ILE A 168 6.04 6.94 3.67
CA ILE A 168 5.02 7.95 3.38
C ILE A 168 5.26 8.51 1.98
N ASN A 169 4.52 7.98 0.98
CA ASN A 169 4.72 8.32 -0.43
C ASN A 169 3.79 9.44 -0.94
N GLU A 170 2.75 9.80 -0.18
CA GLU A 170 1.74 10.81 -0.59
C GLU A 170 2.17 12.25 -0.29
N ARG A 171 3.28 12.44 0.43
CA ARG A 171 3.77 13.76 0.88
C ARG A 171 5.26 13.86 0.61
N PHE A 172 5.75 15.10 0.54
CA PHE A 172 7.14 15.40 0.26
C PHE A 172 7.94 15.74 1.53
N LEU A 173 9.27 15.54 1.48
CA LEU A 173 10.17 16.08 2.47
C LEU A 173 10.28 17.61 2.29
N PRO A 174 10.51 18.39 3.36
CA PRO A 174 10.69 17.94 4.75
C PRO A 174 9.37 17.76 5.50
N ASP A 175 8.22 18.18 4.96
CA ASP A 175 6.94 18.29 5.68
C ASP A 175 6.50 16.97 6.28
N LYS A 176 6.55 15.86 5.52
CA LYS A 176 6.19 14.54 6.05
C LYS A 176 7.03 14.10 7.25
N ALA A 177 8.30 14.48 7.31
CA ALA A 177 9.17 14.18 8.44
C ALA A 177 8.88 15.10 9.64
N ILE A 178 8.56 16.36 9.39
CA ILE A 178 8.13 17.34 10.39
C ILE A 178 6.81 16.87 11.03
N ASP A 179 5.83 16.47 10.23
CA ASP A 179 4.53 15.95 10.71
C ASP A 179 4.70 14.74 11.62
N VAL A 180 5.63 13.83 11.29
CA VAL A 180 5.94 12.66 12.12
C VAL A 180 6.50 13.06 13.47
N VAL A 181 7.41 14.04 13.50
CA VAL A 181 8.01 14.55 14.76
C VAL A 181 6.96 15.25 15.60
N ASP A 182 6.11 16.07 14.99
CA ASP A 182 5.03 16.79 15.65
C ASP A 182 4.00 15.84 16.27
N GLU A 183 3.52 14.87 15.49
CA GLU A 183 2.58 13.83 15.95
C GLU A 183 3.18 12.98 17.09
N ALA A 184 4.47 12.62 17.01
CA ALA A 184 5.14 11.89 18.08
C ALA A 184 5.19 12.70 19.39
N GLY A 185 5.45 14.01 19.29
CA GLY A 185 5.43 14.94 20.40
C GLY A 185 4.05 15.05 21.02
N ALA A 186 3.02 15.28 20.19
CA ALA A 186 1.63 15.38 20.62
C ALA A 186 1.14 14.12 21.32
N ARG A 187 1.45 12.93 20.78
CA ARG A 187 1.06 11.63 21.36
C ARG A 187 1.70 11.41 22.73
N LEU A 188 2.98 11.71 22.85
CA LEU A 188 3.67 11.55 24.13
C LEU A 188 3.07 12.44 25.21
N ARG A 189 2.61 13.65 24.85
CA ARG A 189 1.93 14.59 25.75
C ARG A 189 0.54 14.10 26.18
N LEU A 190 -0.19 13.39 25.31
CA LEU A 190 -1.55 12.90 25.61
C LEU A 190 -1.57 11.67 26.54
N LEU A 191 -0.47 10.97 26.71
CA LEU A 191 -0.37 9.79 27.59
C LEU A 191 -0.46 10.21 29.06
N LYS A 192 -1.64 10.10 29.66
CA LYS A 192 -2.02 10.57 31.02
C LYS A 192 -1.12 10.09 32.19
N ASN A 193 -0.42 8.96 32.01
CA ASN A 193 0.42 8.35 33.07
C ASN A 193 1.92 8.31 32.73
N ASN A 194 2.36 9.06 31.73
CA ASN A 194 3.73 8.90 31.25
C ASN A 194 4.68 9.85 31.96
N ARG A 195 5.56 9.29 32.83
CA ARG A 195 6.70 10.01 33.41
C ARG A 195 7.81 10.28 32.37
N ARG A 196 7.68 9.69 31.19
CA ARG A 196 8.65 9.79 30.10
C ARG A 196 8.38 11.05 29.29
N LYS A 197 9.37 11.92 29.21
CA LYS A 197 9.30 13.19 28.45
C LYS A 197 10.24 13.21 27.24
N THR A 198 10.61 12.05 26.73
CA THR A 198 11.58 11.97 25.62
C THR A 198 11.03 11.11 24.50
N VAL A 199 10.93 11.69 23.30
CA VAL A 199 10.62 10.97 22.04
C VAL A 199 11.86 10.23 21.60
N SER A 200 11.72 8.93 21.37
CA SER A 200 12.75 8.02 20.90
C SER A 200 12.43 7.51 19.49
N GLU A 201 13.39 6.78 18.92
CA GLU A 201 13.21 6.05 17.65
C GLU A 201 11.93 5.18 17.65
N LEU A 202 11.65 4.45 18.74
CA LEU A 202 10.46 3.61 18.86
C LEU A 202 9.14 4.40 18.79
N ASP A 203 9.12 5.62 19.29
CA ASP A 203 7.94 6.46 19.24
C ASP A 203 7.68 6.93 17.79
N ILE A 204 8.75 7.27 17.07
CA ILE A 204 8.69 7.59 15.63
C ILE A 204 8.20 6.40 14.82
N GLN A 205 8.72 5.19 15.06
CA GLN A 205 8.30 3.96 14.39
C GLN A 205 6.79 3.71 14.56
N LYS A 206 6.26 3.94 15.76
CA LYS A 206 4.82 3.81 16.04
C LYS A 206 3.99 4.84 15.28
N VAL A 207 4.45 6.07 15.19
CA VAL A 207 3.75 7.13 14.43
C VAL A 207 3.77 6.80 12.95
N ILE A 208 4.92 6.43 12.40
CA ILE A 208 5.04 6.00 10.99
C ILE A 208 4.10 4.84 10.69
N SER A 209 4.08 3.81 11.57
CA SER A 209 3.18 2.66 11.41
C SER A 209 1.71 3.08 11.26
N LEU A 210 1.28 4.05 12.04
CA LEU A 210 -0.10 4.55 11.99
C LEU A 210 -0.36 5.43 10.77
N MET A 211 0.56 6.35 10.45
CA MET A 211 0.41 7.25 9.31
C MET A 211 0.46 6.50 7.97
N ALA A 212 1.39 5.56 7.84
CA ALA A 212 1.56 4.75 6.64
C ALA A 212 0.65 3.50 6.61
N ARG A 213 -0.14 3.24 7.67
CA ARG A 213 -1.04 2.08 7.81
C ARG A 213 -0.32 0.74 7.64
N ILE A 214 0.84 0.61 8.26
CA ILE A 214 1.65 -0.60 8.25
C ILE A 214 1.80 -1.16 9.67
N PRO A 215 1.99 -2.48 9.84
CA PRO A 215 2.22 -3.07 11.14
C PRO A 215 3.47 -2.48 11.82
N GLU A 216 3.41 -2.26 13.13
CA GLU A 216 4.56 -1.74 13.90
C GLU A 216 5.82 -2.62 13.71
N LYS A 217 5.63 -3.93 13.57
CA LYS A 217 6.72 -4.91 13.35
C LYS A 217 7.48 -4.67 12.06
N SER A 218 6.83 -4.17 11.02
CA SER A 218 7.44 -3.90 9.70
C SER A 218 8.32 -2.65 9.68
N VAL A 219 8.21 -1.79 10.69
CA VAL A 219 8.99 -0.55 10.82
C VAL A 219 10.16 -0.72 11.82
N SER A 220 10.08 -1.70 12.71
CA SER A 220 11.03 -1.95 13.78
C SER A 220 12.19 -2.87 13.37
N LYS A 221 13.24 -2.93 14.20
CA LYS A 221 14.34 -3.92 14.06
C LYS A 221 13.86 -5.38 14.11
N ASP A 222 12.64 -5.64 14.59
CA ASP A 222 12.00 -6.95 14.61
C ASP A 222 11.62 -7.45 13.19
N ASP A 223 11.60 -6.57 12.17
CA ASP A 223 11.41 -6.96 10.77
C ASP A 223 12.45 -7.99 10.32
N LYS A 224 13.71 -7.86 10.76
CA LYS A 224 14.77 -8.83 10.46
C LYS A 224 14.50 -10.22 11.04
N VAL A 225 13.91 -10.29 12.23
CA VAL A 225 13.57 -11.56 12.89
C VAL A 225 12.35 -12.19 12.22
N SER A 226 11.37 -11.36 11.83
CA SER A 226 10.17 -11.80 11.12
C SER A 226 10.48 -12.32 9.72
N LEU A 227 11.35 -11.62 8.98
CA LEU A 227 11.84 -12.05 7.67
C LEU A 227 12.68 -13.32 7.75
N GLY A 228 13.51 -13.46 8.80
CA GLY A 228 14.30 -14.67 9.01
C GLY A 228 13.46 -15.93 9.30
N LYS A 229 12.22 -15.76 9.77
CA LYS A 229 11.28 -16.87 10.02
C LYS A 229 10.22 -17.02 8.93
N LEU A 230 10.22 -16.12 7.93
CA LEU A 230 9.17 -16.08 6.90
C LEU A 230 9.10 -17.40 6.13
N GLU A 231 10.25 -17.92 5.71
CA GLU A 231 10.33 -19.19 4.99
C GLU A 231 9.79 -20.35 5.82
N GLU A 232 10.25 -20.49 7.06
CA GLU A 232 9.79 -21.53 7.98
C GLU A 232 8.29 -21.45 8.24
N ASN A 233 7.76 -20.25 8.46
CA ASN A 233 6.32 -20.05 8.67
C ASN A 233 5.48 -20.42 7.45
N LEU A 234 5.95 -20.09 6.24
CA LEU A 234 5.27 -20.45 5.00
C LEU A 234 5.32 -21.97 4.76
N LYS A 235 6.47 -22.62 4.96
CA LYS A 235 6.64 -24.08 4.81
C LYS A 235 5.79 -24.89 5.80
N ARG A 236 5.47 -24.33 6.97
CA ARG A 236 4.56 -24.97 7.95
C ARG A 236 3.11 -25.05 7.49
N VAL A 237 2.70 -24.20 6.56
CA VAL A 237 1.28 -24.08 6.15
C VAL A 237 1.07 -24.48 4.70
N ILE A 238 2.07 -24.30 3.86
CA ILE A 238 2.06 -24.64 2.44
C ILE A 238 2.97 -25.84 2.25
N PHE A 239 2.39 -26.95 1.82
CA PHE A 239 3.10 -28.22 1.70
C PHE A 239 3.47 -28.53 0.24
N GLY A 240 4.64 -29.14 0.03
CA GLY A 240 5.09 -29.62 -1.28
C GLY A 240 5.48 -28.52 -2.28
N GLN A 241 5.77 -27.30 -1.81
CA GLN A 241 6.13 -26.15 -2.65
C GLN A 241 7.38 -25.45 -2.10
N ASP A 242 8.34 -26.21 -1.56
CA ASP A 242 9.51 -25.64 -0.88
C ASP A 242 10.34 -24.75 -1.77
N ASP A 243 10.61 -25.18 -3.02
CA ASP A 243 11.37 -24.40 -4.01
C ASP A 243 10.68 -23.09 -4.39
N ALA A 244 9.36 -23.13 -4.49
CA ALA A 244 8.54 -21.95 -4.77
C ALA A 244 8.64 -20.92 -3.62
N ILE A 245 8.55 -21.41 -2.38
CA ILE A 245 8.67 -20.59 -1.17
C ILE A 245 10.07 -19.98 -1.06
N GLU A 246 11.12 -20.77 -1.28
CA GLU A 246 12.50 -20.31 -1.19
C GLU A 246 12.80 -19.19 -2.20
N LYS A 247 12.40 -19.35 -3.46
CA LYS A 247 12.55 -18.32 -4.50
C LYS A 247 11.82 -17.03 -4.15
N LEU A 248 10.59 -17.15 -3.66
CA LEU A 248 9.77 -16.00 -3.25
C LEU A 248 10.43 -15.25 -2.09
N VAL A 249 10.78 -15.97 -1.02
CA VAL A 249 11.35 -15.37 0.20
C VAL A 249 12.73 -14.75 -0.10
N SER A 250 13.58 -15.44 -0.87
CA SER A 250 14.90 -14.92 -1.25
C SER A 250 14.79 -13.56 -1.96
N SER A 251 13.86 -13.42 -2.91
CA SER A 251 13.64 -12.16 -3.63
C SER A 251 13.13 -11.04 -2.70
N ILE A 252 12.19 -11.36 -1.80
CA ILE A 252 11.66 -10.40 -0.82
C ILE A 252 12.77 -9.94 0.15
N VAL A 253 13.59 -10.88 0.65
CA VAL A 253 14.70 -10.56 1.56
C VAL A 253 15.73 -9.65 0.86
N MET A 254 16.07 -9.93 -0.39
CA MET A 254 16.97 -9.08 -1.19
C MET A 254 16.46 -7.65 -1.34
N SER A 255 15.19 -7.50 -1.69
CA SER A 255 14.54 -6.18 -1.81
C SER A 255 14.52 -5.43 -0.47
N ARG A 256 14.15 -6.11 0.62
CA ARG A 256 14.10 -5.53 1.97
C ARG A 256 15.48 -5.19 2.54
N ALA A 257 16.53 -5.89 2.11
CA ALA A 257 17.91 -5.57 2.46
C ALA A 257 18.46 -4.30 1.80
N GLY A 258 17.67 -3.65 0.92
CA GLY A 258 18.09 -2.46 0.18
C GLY A 258 18.98 -2.78 -1.03
N LEU A 259 19.04 -4.04 -1.46
CA LEU A 259 19.77 -4.47 -2.67
C LEU A 259 18.89 -4.47 -3.93
N GLY A 260 17.60 -4.21 -3.76
CA GLY A 260 16.64 -3.99 -4.85
C GLY A 260 16.64 -2.56 -5.36
N ASN A 261 15.89 -2.31 -6.43
CA ASN A 261 15.67 -0.96 -6.93
C ASN A 261 14.55 -0.28 -6.12
N GLU A 262 14.84 0.83 -5.46
CA GLU A 262 13.88 1.58 -4.64
C GLU A 262 12.72 2.20 -5.45
N GLU A 263 12.85 2.30 -6.75
CA GLU A 263 11.80 2.82 -7.64
C GLU A 263 10.80 1.75 -8.09
N LYS A 264 11.05 0.47 -7.80
CA LYS A 264 10.19 -0.66 -8.19
C LYS A 264 9.36 -1.19 -7.01
N PRO A 265 8.35 -2.04 -7.26
CA PRO A 265 7.69 -2.82 -6.20
C PRO A 265 8.68 -3.65 -5.39
N ILE A 266 8.29 -4.07 -4.17
CA ILE A 266 9.11 -4.98 -3.32
C ILE A 266 9.48 -6.25 -4.10
N GLY A 267 8.54 -6.75 -4.92
CA GLY A 267 8.76 -7.86 -5.83
C GLY A 267 7.55 -8.05 -6.74
N SER A 268 7.81 -8.48 -7.96
CA SER A 268 6.82 -8.80 -9.00
C SER A 268 6.98 -10.25 -9.42
N PHE A 269 6.04 -11.10 -9.02
CA PHE A 269 6.12 -12.55 -9.14
C PHE A 269 5.04 -13.12 -10.05
N LEU A 270 5.41 -14.08 -10.90
CA LEU A 270 4.47 -14.89 -11.66
C LEU A 270 4.43 -16.30 -11.06
N PHE A 271 3.32 -16.68 -10.45
CA PHE A 271 3.08 -18.03 -9.93
C PHE A 271 2.45 -18.88 -11.03
N ALA A 272 3.21 -19.83 -11.55
CA ALA A 272 2.80 -20.70 -12.64
C ALA A 272 2.67 -22.14 -12.16
N GLY A 273 1.61 -22.84 -12.58
CA GLY A 273 1.40 -24.24 -12.25
C GLY A 273 -0.07 -24.65 -12.28
N PRO A 274 -0.38 -25.91 -11.99
CA PRO A 274 -1.74 -26.45 -12.00
C PRO A 274 -2.70 -25.70 -11.06
N THR A 275 -3.99 -25.85 -11.31
CA THR A 275 -5.02 -25.32 -10.40
C THR A 275 -4.99 -26.10 -9.07
N GLY A 276 -5.25 -25.43 -7.96
CA GLY A 276 -5.42 -26.08 -6.66
C GLY A 276 -4.15 -26.58 -5.96
N VAL A 277 -2.95 -26.16 -6.41
CA VAL A 277 -1.66 -26.54 -5.81
C VAL A 277 -1.14 -25.56 -4.75
N GLY A 278 -1.91 -24.49 -4.43
CA GLY A 278 -1.59 -23.57 -3.34
C GLY A 278 -1.15 -22.16 -3.74
N LYS A 279 -1.19 -21.75 -5.02
CA LYS A 279 -0.77 -20.41 -5.49
C LYS A 279 -1.45 -19.25 -4.73
N THR A 280 -2.77 -19.24 -4.70
CA THR A 280 -3.57 -18.22 -3.99
C THR A 280 -3.38 -18.31 -2.48
N GLU A 281 -3.25 -19.52 -1.93
CA GLU A 281 -3.01 -19.74 -0.50
C GLU A 281 -1.63 -19.22 -0.07
N LEU A 282 -0.58 -19.43 -0.89
CA LEU A 282 0.75 -18.87 -0.61
C LEU A 282 0.69 -17.35 -0.57
N SER A 283 -0.04 -16.71 -1.49
CA SER A 283 -0.23 -15.25 -1.49
C SER A 283 -0.94 -14.77 -0.20
N ARG A 284 -1.94 -15.52 0.27
CA ARG A 284 -2.66 -15.23 1.51
C ARG A 284 -1.78 -15.39 2.74
N GLN A 285 -1.02 -16.48 2.82
CA GLN A 285 -0.12 -16.74 3.94
C GLN A 285 1.05 -15.75 3.97
N LEU A 286 1.55 -15.33 2.80
CA LEU A 286 2.54 -14.28 2.70
C LEU A 286 2.02 -12.96 3.30
N SER A 287 0.81 -12.53 2.92
CA SER A 287 0.21 -11.30 3.43
C SER A 287 0.02 -11.35 4.95
N LEU A 288 -0.46 -12.48 5.50
CA LEU A 288 -0.59 -12.70 6.94
C LEU A 288 0.75 -12.67 7.68
N SER A 289 1.78 -13.33 7.12
CA SER A 289 3.12 -13.38 7.71
C SER A 289 3.81 -12.01 7.68
N MET A 290 3.56 -11.21 6.64
CA MET A 290 4.04 -9.83 6.54
C MET A 290 3.16 -8.85 7.33
N GLY A 291 1.98 -9.27 7.78
CA GLY A 291 1.01 -8.42 8.49
C GLY A 291 0.40 -7.33 7.63
N VAL A 292 0.31 -7.52 6.32
CA VAL A 292 -0.24 -6.57 5.36
C VAL A 292 -1.53 -7.12 4.74
N GLU A 293 -2.34 -6.27 4.11
CA GLU A 293 -3.58 -6.67 3.47
C GLU A 293 -3.33 -7.40 2.15
N LEU A 294 -4.12 -8.45 1.88
CA LEU A 294 -4.20 -9.11 0.58
C LEU A 294 -5.34 -8.50 -0.24
N ILE A 295 -5.00 -7.89 -1.36
CA ILE A 295 -5.97 -7.35 -2.31
C ILE A 295 -5.97 -8.25 -3.54
N ARG A 296 -7.12 -8.84 -3.84
CA ARG A 296 -7.27 -9.78 -4.95
C ARG A 296 -8.12 -9.18 -6.07
N PHE A 297 -7.63 -9.29 -7.28
CA PHE A 297 -8.35 -9.02 -8.52
C PHE A 297 -8.40 -10.30 -9.35
N ASP A 298 -9.60 -10.72 -9.73
CA ASP A 298 -9.80 -11.85 -10.66
C ASP A 298 -9.76 -11.30 -12.09
N MET A 299 -8.74 -11.71 -12.84
CA MET A 299 -8.54 -11.19 -14.19
C MET A 299 -9.57 -11.68 -15.20
N SER A 300 -10.36 -12.67 -14.86
CA SER A 300 -11.52 -13.07 -15.67
C SER A 300 -12.60 -11.97 -15.77
N GLU A 301 -12.65 -11.04 -14.80
CA GLU A 301 -13.53 -9.87 -14.85
C GLU A 301 -13.01 -8.76 -15.79
N TYR A 302 -11.74 -8.83 -16.21
CA TYR A 302 -11.04 -7.83 -17.01
C TYR A 302 -10.62 -8.35 -18.40
N MET A 303 -11.42 -9.23 -18.97
CA MET A 303 -11.20 -9.81 -20.31
C MET A 303 -11.50 -8.82 -21.43
N GLU A 304 -12.40 -7.89 -21.19
CA GLU A 304 -12.86 -6.95 -22.21
C GLU A 304 -12.27 -5.54 -21.97
N ARG A 305 -12.03 -4.80 -23.06
CA ARG A 305 -11.43 -3.48 -23.02
C ARG A 305 -12.16 -2.50 -22.10
N HIS A 306 -13.49 -2.52 -22.10
CA HIS A 306 -14.26 -1.61 -21.27
C HIS A 306 -14.17 -1.92 -19.77
N THR A 307 -13.86 -3.16 -19.39
CA THR A 307 -13.66 -3.52 -17.99
C THR A 307 -12.27 -3.10 -17.47
N VAL A 308 -11.27 -3.00 -18.37
CA VAL A 308 -9.95 -2.45 -18.01
C VAL A 308 -10.06 -1.00 -17.53
N SER A 309 -10.98 -0.22 -18.11
CA SER A 309 -11.23 1.16 -17.65
C SER A 309 -11.69 1.23 -16.19
N ARG A 310 -12.30 0.18 -15.63
CA ARG A 310 -12.60 0.11 -14.19
C ARG A 310 -11.35 -0.07 -13.34
N LEU A 311 -10.33 -0.75 -13.90
CA LEU A 311 -9.09 -1.01 -13.17
C LEU A 311 -8.21 0.23 -13.06
N ILE A 312 -8.15 1.07 -14.11
CA ILE A 312 -7.27 2.24 -14.25
C ILE A 312 -8.02 3.58 -14.30
N GLY A 313 -9.34 3.59 -14.16
CA GLY A 313 -10.20 4.77 -14.32
C GLY A 313 -10.73 4.94 -15.75
N ALA A 314 -11.89 5.53 -15.90
CA ALA A 314 -12.49 5.83 -17.21
C ALA A 314 -11.85 7.08 -17.84
N PRO A 315 -11.64 7.11 -19.17
CA PRO A 315 -11.16 8.32 -19.85
C PRO A 315 -12.14 9.50 -19.73
N PRO A 316 -11.66 10.75 -19.84
CA PRO A 316 -12.53 11.92 -19.85
C PRO A 316 -13.69 11.80 -20.86
N GLY A 317 -14.91 12.11 -20.42
CA GLY A 317 -16.11 12.06 -21.23
C GLY A 317 -16.88 10.72 -21.22
N TYR A 318 -16.37 9.70 -20.51
CA TYR A 318 -17.09 8.44 -20.31
C TYR A 318 -17.80 8.41 -18.95
N VAL A 319 -18.88 7.61 -18.86
CA VAL A 319 -19.61 7.39 -17.60
C VAL A 319 -18.67 6.76 -16.57
N GLY A 320 -18.60 7.37 -15.39
CA GLY A 320 -17.70 6.90 -14.31
C GLY A 320 -16.31 7.57 -14.32
N TYR A 321 -16.09 8.61 -15.12
CA TYR A 321 -14.82 9.37 -15.11
C TYR A 321 -14.44 9.90 -13.71
N ASP A 322 -15.42 10.33 -12.90
CA ASP A 322 -15.17 10.83 -11.55
C ASP A 322 -14.74 9.71 -10.56
N GLN A 323 -14.88 8.45 -10.95
CA GLN A 323 -14.44 7.30 -10.18
C GLN A 323 -12.99 6.97 -10.57
N GLY A 324 -12.09 6.94 -9.60
CA GLY A 324 -10.70 6.51 -9.79
C GLY A 324 -10.60 5.05 -10.25
N GLY A 325 -9.42 4.64 -10.69
CA GLY A 325 -9.18 3.23 -11.03
C GLY A 325 -9.15 2.35 -9.78
N LEU A 326 -9.79 1.19 -9.81
CA LEU A 326 -9.84 0.27 -8.67
C LEU A 326 -8.43 -0.15 -8.20
N LEU A 327 -7.49 -0.32 -9.13
CA LEU A 327 -6.11 -0.70 -8.81
C LEU A 327 -5.35 0.45 -8.15
N THR A 328 -5.51 1.68 -8.66
CA THR A 328 -4.90 2.88 -8.09
C THR A 328 -5.51 3.23 -6.74
N GLU A 329 -6.83 3.13 -6.58
CA GLU A 329 -7.50 3.34 -5.30
C GLU A 329 -7.06 2.32 -4.24
N ALA A 330 -6.94 1.04 -4.62
CA ALA A 330 -6.48 -0.01 -3.74
C ALA A 330 -5.05 0.24 -3.23
N ALA A 331 -4.13 0.64 -4.13
CA ALA A 331 -2.75 0.95 -3.78
C ALA A 331 -2.63 2.21 -2.91
N VAL A 332 -3.44 3.25 -3.17
CA VAL A 332 -3.48 4.46 -2.33
C VAL A 332 -4.07 4.17 -0.95
N LYS A 333 -5.14 3.38 -0.89
CA LYS A 333 -5.77 3.00 0.39
C LYS A 333 -4.86 2.13 1.24
N ASN A 334 -4.15 1.19 0.60
CA ASN A 334 -3.26 0.22 1.23
C ASN A 334 -1.89 0.23 0.54
N PRO A 335 -1.05 1.24 0.81
CA PRO A 335 0.24 1.39 0.13
C PRO A 335 1.24 0.29 0.47
N HIS A 336 0.99 -0.48 1.54
CA HIS A 336 1.72 -1.67 1.93
C HIS A 336 0.77 -2.87 1.87
N SER A 337 0.80 -3.61 0.77
CA SER A 337 -0.12 -4.73 0.54
C SER A 337 0.51 -5.80 -0.35
N VAL A 338 -0.10 -6.97 -0.33
CA VAL A 338 0.10 -7.98 -1.37
C VAL A 338 -1.05 -7.84 -2.36
N ILE A 339 -0.74 -7.49 -3.60
CA ILE A 339 -1.73 -7.42 -4.69
C ILE A 339 -1.64 -8.70 -5.51
N LEU A 340 -2.72 -9.44 -5.52
CA LEU A 340 -2.86 -10.69 -6.26
C LEU A 340 -3.75 -10.48 -7.50
N LEU A 341 -3.17 -10.66 -8.68
CA LEU A 341 -3.88 -10.71 -9.95
C LEU A 341 -4.04 -12.17 -10.35
N ASP A 342 -5.22 -12.72 -10.12
CA ASP A 342 -5.50 -14.13 -10.31
C ASP A 342 -5.90 -14.41 -11.77
N GLU A 343 -5.34 -15.49 -12.37
CA GLU A 343 -5.57 -15.92 -13.77
C GLU A 343 -5.21 -14.83 -14.81
N ILE A 344 -3.98 -14.30 -14.71
CA ILE A 344 -3.51 -13.17 -15.53
C ILE A 344 -3.59 -13.44 -17.05
N GLU A 345 -3.52 -14.71 -17.48
CA GLU A 345 -3.67 -15.11 -18.89
C GLU A 345 -5.05 -14.77 -19.48
N LYS A 346 -6.05 -14.54 -18.65
CA LYS A 346 -7.40 -14.15 -19.09
C LYS A 346 -7.56 -12.65 -19.29
N ALA A 347 -6.62 -11.85 -18.76
CA ALA A 347 -6.68 -10.41 -18.83
C ALA A 347 -6.59 -9.88 -20.26
N HIS A 348 -7.29 -8.79 -20.54
CA HIS A 348 -7.13 -8.05 -21.80
C HIS A 348 -5.68 -7.56 -21.96
N PRO A 349 -5.11 -7.52 -23.17
CA PRO A 349 -3.72 -7.09 -23.42
C PRO A 349 -3.35 -5.71 -22.84
N GLU A 350 -4.28 -4.79 -22.73
CA GLU A 350 -4.04 -3.47 -22.12
C GLU A 350 -3.66 -3.56 -20.64
N VAL A 351 -4.09 -4.59 -19.91
CA VAL A 351 -3.70 -4.81 -18.50
C VAL A 351 -2.19 -5.03 -18.40
N PHE A 352 -1.60 -5.76 -19.34
CA PHE A 352 -0.15 -5.99 -19.35
C PHE A 352 0.64 -4.69 -19.52
N ASN A 353 0.16 -3.75 -20.32
CA ASN A 353 0.81 -2.43 -20.47
C ASN A 353 0.79 -1.64 -19.17
N VAL A 354 -0.32 -1.71 -18.43
CA VAL A 354 -0.42 -1.10 -17.09
C VAL A 354 0.57 -1.74 -16.12
N LEU A 355 0.65 -3.07 -16.12
CA LEU A 355 1.56 -3.79 -15.24
C LEU A 355 3.04 -3.54 -15.58
N LEU A 356 3.37 -3.37 -16.86
CA LEU A 356 4.71 -2.97 -17.27
C LEU A 356 5.12 -1.63 -16.64
N GLN A 357 4.23 -0.63 -16.65
CA GLN A 357 4.47 0.65 -16.02
C GLN A 357 4.69 0.50 -14.49
N VAL A 358 3.84 -0.27 -13.83
CA VAL A 358 3.96 -0.54 -12.38
C VAL A 358 5.30 -1.22 -12.06
N MET A 359 5.69 -2.24 -12.82
CA MET A 359 6.92 -3.00 -12.60
C MET A 359 8.20 -2.19 -12.90
N ASP A 360 8.15 -1.23 -13.83
CA ASP A 360 9.32 -0.41 -14.20
C ASP A 360 9.52 0.78 -13.28
N HIS A 361 8.43 1.47 -12.92
CA HIS A 361 8.49 2.76 -12.22
C HIS A 361 7.91 2.71 -10.82
N GLY A 362 7.34 1.59 -10.39
CA GLY A 362 6.66 1.48 -9.08
C GLY A 362 5.53 2.49 -8.88
N THR A 363 5.01 3.06 -9.96
CA THR A 363 3.92 4.05 -9.93
C THR A 363 2.95 3.81 -11.07
N LEU A 364 1.70 4.17 -10.85
CA LEU A 364 0.65 4.16 -11.87
C LEU A 364 -0.15 5.45 -11.78
N THR A 365 -0.27 6.14 -12.91
CA THR A 365 -1.14 7.31 -13.01
C THR A 365 -2.46 6.88 -13.62
N ASP A 366 -3.56 7.13 -12.91
CA ASP A 366 -4.90 6.86 -13.45
C ASP A 366 -5.33 7.92 -14.47
N ASN A 367 -6.45 7.69 -15.12
CA ASN A 367 -6.98 8.60 -16.14
C ASN A 367 -7.45 9.96 -15.55
N ASN A 368 -7.57 10.07 -14.23
CA ASN A 368 -7.89 11.31 -13.53
C ASN A 368 -6.62 12.11 -13.14
N GLY A 369 -5.43 11.60 -13.50
CA GLY A 369 -4.15 12.21 -13.16
C GLY A 369 -3.66 11.89 -11.73
N ARG A 370 -4.34 11.01 -10.99
CA ARG A 370 -3.91 10.59 -9.67
C ARG A 370 -2.78 9.57 -9.78
N VAL A 371 -1.67 9.83 -9.12
CA VAL A 371 -0.52 8.92 -9.08
C VAL A 371 -0.63 8.03 -7.85
N ALA A 372 -0.62 6.71 -8.07
CA ALA A 372 -0.54 5.71 -7.02
C ALA A 372 0.85 5.08 -6.98
N SER A 373 1.42 4.93 -5.78
CA SER A 373 2.73 4.30 -5.57
C SER A 373 2.57 2.82 -5.23
N PHE A 374 3.34 1.98 -5.91
CA PHE A 374 3.43 0.52 -5.69
C PHE A 374 4.79 0.10 -5.10
N LYS A 375 5.65 1.05 -4.71
CA LYS A 375 7.01 0.79 -4.23
C LYS A 375 7.07 -0.13 -3.01
N ASN A 376 6.02 -0.12 -2.19
CA ASN A 376 5.91 -0.97 -1.00
C ASN A 376 4.90 -2.12 -1.17
N VAL A 377 4.54 -2.45 -2.41
CA VAL A 377 3.61 -3.53 -2.76
C VAL A 377 4.40 -4.76 -3.19
N VAL A 378 3.91 -5.95 -2.81
CA VAL A 378 4.30 -7.22 -3.43
C VAL A 378 3.25 -7.56 -4.47
N LEU A 379 3.64 -7.58 -5.74
CA LEU A 379 2.77 -7.88 -6.87
C LEU A 379 2.88 -9.36 -7.22
N ILE A 380 1.78 -10.10 -7.11
CA ILE A 380 1.71 -11.52 -7.44
C ILE A 380 0.69 -11.71 -8.57
N MET A 381 1.09 -12.39 -9.60
CA MET A 381 0.23 -12.79 -10.71
C MET A 381 0.18 -14.31 -10.75
N THR A 382 -1.00 -14.91 -10.91
CA THR A 382 -1.12 -16.37 -11.05
C THR A 382 -1.48 -16.72 -12.48
N THR A 383 -0.98 -17.86 -12.94
CA THR A 383 -1.34 -18.43 -14.25
C THR A 383 -1.48 -19.94 -14.15
N ASN A 384 -2.42 -20.47 -14.90
CA ASN A 384 -2.58 -21.90 -15.12
C ASN A 384 -2.04 -22.34 -16.48
N SER A 385 -1.48 -21.40 -17.25
CA SER A 385 -0.85 -21.70 -18.55
C SER A 385 0.32 -22.65 -18.38
N GLY A 386 0.35 -23.71 -19.16
CA GLY A 386 1.38 -24.76 -19.11
C GLY A 386 1.03 -25.97 -18.25
N ALA A 387 0.06 -25.86 -17.35
CA ALA A 387 -0.34 -26.99 -16.49
C ALA A 387 -0.86 -28.20 -17.27
N GLN A 388 -1.62 -27.96 -18.34
CA GLN A 388 -2.17 -29.06 -19.17
C GLN A 388 -1.11 -29.77 -20.02
N GLU A 389 -0.06 -29.06 -20.42
CA GLU A 389 1.04 -29.64 -21.20
C GLU A 389 2.02 -30.38 -20.32
N MET A 390 2.29 -29.88 -19.10
CA MET A 390 3.02 -30.62 -18.07
C MET A 390 2.33 -31.94 -17.70
N ALA A 391 1.01 -31.95 -17.60
CA ALA A 391 0.23 -33.16 -17.30
C ALA A 391 0.20 -34.16 -18.48
N ARG A 392 0.24 -33.70 -19.73
CA ARG A 392 0.23 -34.57 -20.92
C ARG A 392 1.49 -35.40 -21.09
N ASN A 393 2.64 -34.89 -20.65
CA ASN A 393 3.93 -35.57 -20.80
C ASN A 393 4.20 -36.64 -19.73
N SER A 394 3.37 -36.72 -18.70
CA SER A 394 3.48 -37.74 -17.63
C SER A 394 2.98 -39.13 -18.05
N MET A 395 2.37 -39.32 -19.22
CA MET A 395 1.90 -40.62 -19.73
C MET A 395 2.92 -41.48 -20.47
N GLY A 396 4.20 -41.12 -20.43
CA GLY A 396 5.30 -41.89 -21.08
C GLY A 396 6.22 -42.57 -20.08
N PHE A 397 6.65 -43.80 -20.35
CA PHE A 397 7.47 -44.68 -19.51
C PHE A 397 8.91 -44.19 -19.18
N GLN A 398 9.24 -42.95 -19.42
CA GLN A 398 10.52 -42.34 -19.01
C GLN A 398 10.27 -41.03 -18.26
N LYS A 399 10.77 -40.97 -17.02
CA LYS A 399 10.91 -39.71 -16.28
C LYS A 399 11.91 -38.82 -17.02
N GLN A 400 11.41 -38.00 -17.93
CA GLN A 400 12.17 -36.86 -18.43
C GLN A 400 11.88 -35.66 -17.54
N ASP A 401 12.94 -34.91 -17.23
CA ASP A 401 12.91 -33.70 -16.43
C ASP A 401 12.07 -32.64 -17.17
N ASN A 402 10.77 -32.51 -16.84
CA ASN A 402 9.80 -31.70 -17.58
C ASN A 402 9.81 -30.21 -17.17
N SER A 403 10.80 -29.78 -16.41
CA SER A 403 10.98 -28.36 -16.03
C SER A 403 11.21 -27.44 -17.25
N SER A 404 11.72 -27.98 -18.36
CA SER A 404 11.92 -27.25 -19.61
C SER A 404 10.63 -26.92 -20.36
N ASP A 405 9.63 -27.81 -20.30
CA ASP A 405 8.40 -27.69 -21.11
C ASP A 405 7.45 -26.64 -20.53
N GLY A 406 7.35 -26.55 -19.21
CA GLY A 406 6.60 -25.48 -18.54
C GLY A 406 7.14 -24.09 -18.83
N ALA A 407 8.47 -23.96 -18.89
CA ALA A 407 9.13 -22.71 -19.24
C ALA A 407 8.87 -22.29 -20.70
N GLU A 408 8.74 -23.24 -21.64
CA GLU A 408 8.40 -22.94 -23.03
C GLU A 408 6.97 -22.42 -23.19
N VAL A 409 6.03 -22.96 -22.45
CA VAL A 409 4.62 -22.50 -22.48
C VAL A 409 4.50 -21.09 -21.94
N ILE A 410 5.18 -20.78 -20.82
CA ILE A 410 5.24 -19.42 -20.29
C ILE A 410 5.88 -18.47 -21.29
N LYS A 411 6.92 -18.91 -22.03
CA LYS A 411 7.56 -18.13 -23.10
C LYS A 411 6.61 -17.82 -24.26
N LYS A 412 5.67 -18.71 -24.56
CA LYS A 412 4.66 -18.51 -25.61
C LYS A 412 3.48 -17.65 -25.13
N ALA A 413 3.09 -17.79 -23.86
CA ALA A 413 1.94 -17.09 -23.30
C ALA A 413 2.24 -15.61 -22.97
N PHE A 414 3.47 -15.30 -22.58
CA PHE A 414 3.84 -13.95 -22.13
C PHE A 414 4.99 -13.38 -22.96
N SER A 415 4.89 -12.10 -23.32
CA SER A 415 5.91 -11.42 -24.10
C SER A 415 7.28 -11.42 -23.40
N PRO A 416 8.41 -11.41 -24.13
CA PRO A 416 9.74 -11.30 -23.53
C PRO A 416 9.87 -10.04 -22.65
N GLU A 417 9.25 -8.95 -23.07
CA GLU A 417 9.25 -7.69 -22.34
C GLU A 417 8.63 -7.85 -20.95
N PHE A 418 7.46 -8.47 -20.85
CA PHE A 418 6.78 -8.72 -19.58
C PHE A 418 7.60 -9.63 -18.66
N ARG A 419 8.13 -10.74 -19.22
CA ARG A 419 8.91 -11.71 -18.43
C ARG A 419 10.20 -11.14 -17.85
N ASN A 420 10.87 -10.24 -18.58
CA ASN A 420 12.12 -9.62 -18.15
C ASN A 420 11.93 -8.60 -17.02
N ARG A 421 10.69 -8.21 -16.72
CA ARG A 421 10.36 -7.28 -15.61
C ARG A 421 9.91 -7.99 -14.35
N LEU A 422 9.70 -9.31 -14.42
CA LEU A 422 9.43 -10.13 -13.25
C LEU A 422 10.72 -10.36 -12.46
N ASP A 423 10.64 -10.24 -11.13
CA ASP A 423 11.74 -10.58 -10.24
C ASP A 423 11.94 -12.11 -10.18
N ALA A 424 10.85 -12.88 -10.20
CA ALA A 424 10.91 -14.33 -10.35
C ALA A 424 9.65 -14.91 -10.97
N ILE A 425 9.85 -16.00 -11.74
CA ILE A 425 8.80 -16.93 -12.12
C ILE A 425 8.88 -18.11 -11.17
N VAL A 426 7.85 -18.25 -10.33
CA VAL A 426 7.73 -19.25 -9.28
C VAL A 426 6.87 -20.39 -9.82
N GLN A 427 7.49 -21.54 -10.03
CA GLN A 427 6.80 -22.74 -10.50
C GLN A 427 6.22 -23.51 -9.33
N PHE A 428 4.99 -23.94 -9.47
CA PHE A 428 4.29 -24.81 -8.55
C PHE A 428 4.11 -26.17 -9.20
N ASP A 429 4.57 -27.19 -8.53
CA ASP A 429 4.49 -28.56 -9.01
C ASP A 429 3.16 -29.21 -8.60
N SER A 430 2.83 -30.33 -9.26
CA SER A 430 1.72 -31.20 -8.85
C SER A 430 2.01 -31.77 -7.47
N LEU A 431 0.96 -31.93 -6.66
CA LEU A 431 1.11 -32.42 -5.29
C LEU A 431 1.28 -33.95 -5.26
N PRO A 432 2.36 -34.48 -4.66
CA PRO A 432 2.51 -35.90 -4.41
C PRO A 432 1.43 -36.42 -3.42
N GLU A 433 1.12 -37.71 -3.48
CA GLU A 433 0.09 -38.33 -2.65
C GLU A 433 0.36 -38.12 -1.15
N GLU A 434 1.60 -38.21 -0.70
CA GLU A 434 2.00 -37.95 0.69
C GLU A 434 1.67 -36.52 1.15
N VAL A 435 1.83 -35.56 0.26
CA VAL A 435 1.50 -34.14 0.51
C VAL A 435 -0.01 -33.96 0.55
N ILE A 436 -0.76 -34.68 -0.30
CA ILE A 436 -2.23 -34.61 -0.31
C ILE A 436 -2.78 -35.11 1.04
N LEU A 437 -2.24 -36.19 1.60
CA LEU A 437 -2.61 -36.69 2.93
C LEU A 437 -2.35 -35.63 4.01
N THR A 438 -1.22 -34.93 3.95
CA THR A 438 -0.91 -33.83 4.89
C THR A 438 -1.93 -32.68 4.77
N ILE A 439 -2.39 -32.40 3.55
CA ILE A 439 -3.44 -31.39 3.31
C ILE A 439 -4.78 -31.84 3.90
N VAL A 440 -5.13 -33.13 3.78
CA VAL A 440 -6.31 -33.71 4.44
C VAL A 440 -6.23 -33.49 5.95
N ASP A 441 -5.09 -33.84 6.57
CA ASP A 441 -4.90 -33.67 8.01
C ASP A 441 -5.00 -32.20 8.45
N LYS A 442 -4.50 -31.25 7.65
CA LYS A 442 -4.68 -29.82 7.90
C LYS A 442 -6.17 -29.45 7.93
N PHE A 443 -6.94 -29.84 6.92
CA PHE A 443 -8.38 -29.53 6.87
C PHE A 443 -9.14 -30.20 8.02
N LEU A 444 -8.80 -31.44 8.38
CA LEU A 444 -9.39 -32.11 9.52
C LEU A 444 -9.07 -31.42 10.85
N THR A 445 -7.83 -30.91 10.99
CA THR A 445 -7.43 -30.11 12.15
C THR A 445 -8.20 -28.80 12.24
N GLU A 446 -8.47 -28.14 11.10
CA GLU A 446 -9.30 -26.94 11.05
C GLU A 446 -10.76 -27.24 11.46
N VAL A 447 -11.29 -28.41 11.07
CA VAL A 447 -12.62 -28.88 11.52
C VAL A 447 -12.60 -29.14 13.02
N GLN A 448 -11.58 -29.86 13.53
CA GLN A 448 -11.42 -30.11 14.96
C GLN A 448 -11.40 -28.82 15.78
N ALA A 449 -10.65 -27.80 15.36
CA ALA A 449 -10.58 -26.52 16.04
C ALA A 449 -11.97 -25.83 16.14
N GLN A 450 -12.84 -26.01 15.13
CA GLN A 450 -14.23 -25.52 15.18
C GLN A 450 -15.11 -26.34 16.12
N LEU A 451 -14.85 -27.67 16.24
CA LEU A 451 -15.58 -28.58 17.11
C LEU A 451 -15.15 -28.47 18.58
N ASP A 452 -13.93 -28.05 18.87
CA ASP A 452 -13.41 -27.88 20.23
C ASP A 452 -14.25 -26.87 21.04
N GLU A 453 -14.73 -25.80 20.39
CA GLU A 453 -15.65 -24.84 21.00
C GLU A 453 -16.98 -25.48 21.45
N LYS A 454 -17.35 -26.60 20.82
CA LYS A 454 -18.58 -27.37 21.10
C LYS A 454 -18.30 -28.60 21.96
N GLN A 455 -17.06 -28.79 22.44
CA GLN A 455 -16.63 -29.95 23.22
C GLN A 455 -16.84 -31.29 22.49
N VAL A 456 -16.60 -31.31 21.18
CA VAL A 456 -16.68 -32.46 20.32
C VAL A 456 -15.31 -32.82 19.78
N THR A 457 -14.91 -34.08 19.92
CA THR A 457 -13.64 -34.60 19.39
C THR A 457 -13.91 -35.36 18.08
N LEU A 458 -13.18 -35.03 17.02
CA LEU A 458 -13.22 -35.69 15.72
C LEU A 458 -12.08 -36.71 15.61
N GLU A 459 -12.40 -37.95 15.43
CA GLU A 459 -11.46 -39.04 15.14
C GLU A 459 -11.73 -39.53 13.71
N VAL A 460 -10.67 -39.60 12.89
CA VAL A 460 -10.78 -40.06 11.49
C VAL A 460 -9.80 -41.22 11.32
N ASP A 461 -10.26 -42.35 10.84
CA ASP A 461 -9.39 -43.49 10.60
C ASP A 461 -8.50 -43.31 9.35
N ASP A 462 -7.50 -44.18 9.19
CA ASP A 462 -6.55 -44.07 8.09
C ASP A 462 -7.18 -44.41 6.73
N ASP A 463 -8.21 -45.26 6.71
CA ASP A 463 -8.95 -45.58 5.49
C ASP A 463 -9.78 -44.37 5.03
N ALA A 464 -10.42 -43.67 5.96
CA ALA A 464 -11.15 -42.45 5.65
C ALA A 464 -10.22 -41.30 5.18
N ARG A 465 -9.03 -41.18 5.75
CA ARG A 465 -8.01 -40.22 5.26
C ARG A 465 -7.58 -40.55 3.84
N SER A 466 -7.32 -41.83 3.57
CA SER A 466 -6.95 -42.31 2.23
C SER A 466 -8.07 -42.09 1.22
N TRP A 467 -9.32 -42.35 1.64
CA TRP A 467 -10.50 -42.10 0.82
C TRP A 467 -10.65 -40.58 0.52
N LEU A 468 -10.53 -39.73 1.54
CA LEU A 468 -10.57 -38.28 1.37
C LEU A 468 -9.46 -37.79 0.43
N SER A 469 -8.26 -38.34 0.50
CA SER A 469 -7.17 -37.96 -0.37
C SER A 469 -7.43 -38.28 -1.83
N LYS A 470 -8.05 -39.42 -2.12
CA LYS A 470 -8.39 -39.86 -3.48
C LYS A 470 -9.56 -39.08 -4.07
N GLU A 471 -10.67 -38.98 -3.35
CA GLU A 471 -11.85 -38.23 -3.81
C GLU A 471 -11.65 -36.73 -3.80
N GLY A 472 -10.85 -36.22 -2.85
CA GLY A 472 -10.58 -34.78 -2.67
C GLY A 472 -9.53 -34.21 -3.59
N TYR A 473 -8.83 -35.02 -4.37
CA TYR A 473 -7.80 -34.59 -5.31
C TYR A 473 -8.19 -34.98 -6.74
N ASP A 474 -8.09 -34.02 -7.64
CA ASP A 474 -8.28 -34.19 -9.08
C ASP A 474 -7.05 -33.63 -9.81
N GLU A 475 -6.51 -34.35 -10.79
CA GLU A 475 -5.31 -33.96 -11.53
C GLU A 475 -5.42 -32.57 -12.20
N LYS A 476 -6.65 -32.15 -12.57
CA LYS A 476 -6.91 -30.86 -13.22
C LYS A 476 -7.27 -29.75 -12.23
N MET A 477 -7.92 -30.10 -11.12
CA MET A 477 -8.43 -29.16 -10.13
C MET A 477 -7.58 -29.11 -8.85
N GLY A 478 -6.59 -30.01 -8.72
CA GLY A 478 -5.73 -30.15 -7.55
C GLY A 478 -6.53 -30.52 -6.29
N ALA A 479 -6.16 -29.93 -5.16
CA ALA A 479 -6.85 -30.12 -3.88
C ALA A 479 -8.11 -29.24 -3.72
N ARG A 480 -8.59 -28.55 -4.76
CA ARG A 480 -9.80 -27.70 -4.70
C ARG A 480 -11.07 -28.46 -4.29
N PRO A 481 -11.31 -29.69 -4.79
CA PRO A 481 -12.48 -30.47 -4.38
C PRO A 481 -12.47 -30.87 -2.91
N MET A 482 -11.30 -31.01 -2.28
CA MET A 482 -11.11 -31.44 -0.90
C MET A 482 -11.97 -30.65 0.09
N TYR A 483 -11.91 -29.33 0.01
CA TYR A 483 -12.71 -28.46 0.89
C TYR A 483 -14.22 -28.75 0.77
N ARG A 484 -14.70 -28.94 -0.46
CA ARG A 484 -16.11 -29.22 -0.74
C ARG A 484 -16.54 -30.58 -0.22
N ILE A 485 -15.71 -31.61 -0.40
CA ILE A 485 -15.99 -32.95 0.09
C ILE A 485 -16.06 -32.98 1.63
N ILE A 486 -15.09 -32.34 2.29
CA ILE A 486 -15.10 -32.19 3.75
C ILE A 486 -16.33 -31.41 4.22
N GLN A 487 -16.72 -30.38 3.50
CA GLN A 487 -17.90 -29.59 3.82
C GLN A 487 -19.19 -30.44 3.69
N ASP A 488 -19.34 -31.14 2.57
CA ASP A 488 -20.58 -31.86 2.26
C ASP A 488 -20.68 -33.20 3.05
N LYS A 489 -19.56 -33.94 3.20
CA LYS A 489 -19.57 -35.31 3.80
C LYS A 489 -19.28 -35.31 5.30
N ILE A 490 -18.60 -34.29 5.85
CA ILE A 490 -18.25 -34.21 7.27
C ILE A 490 -18.97 -33.04 7.96
N LYS A 491 -18.75 -31.80 7.53
CA LYS A 491 -19.27 -30.63 8.27
C LYS A 491 -20.79 -30.54 8.25
N LYS A 492 -21.44 -30.85 7.13
CA LYS A 492 -22.89 -30.73 6.99
C LYS A 492 -23.65 -31.74 7.86
N PRO A 493 -23.32 -33.05 7.88
CA PRO A 493 -23.92 -34.00 8.81
C PRO A 493 -23.66 -33.63 10.28
N LEU A 494 -22.42 -33.20 10.60
CA LEU A 494 -22.10 -32.79 11.97
C LEU A 494 -22.87 -31.54 12.41
N ALA A 495 -23.14 -30.59 11.50
CA ALA A 495 -23.91 -29.40 11.82
C ALA A 495 -25.36 -29.74 12.23
N GLU A 496 -25.99 -30.71 11.58
CA GLU A 496 -27.33 -31.21 11.96
C GLU A 496 -27.31 -31.80 13.35
N GLU A 497 -26.31 -32.63 13.67
CA GLU A 497 -26.17 -33.27 15.00
C GLU A 497 -25.79 -32.25 16.10
N LEU A 498 -25.00 -31.23 15.79
CA LEU A 498 -24.65 -30.18 16.73
C LEU A 498 -25.81 -29.25 17.07
N ILE A 499 -26.79 -29.11 16.16
CA ILE A 499 -27.94 -28.21 16.36
C ILE A 499 -29.13 -28.98 16.91
N PHE A 500 -29.45 -30.12 16.32
CA PHE A 500 -30.69 -30.85 16.58
C PHE A 500 -30.48 -32.21 17.24
N GLY A 501 -29.27 -32.78 17.16
CA GLY A 501 -28.95 -34.13 17.60
C GLY A 501 -28.40 -34.25 19.01
N GLU A 502 -27.81 -35.40 19.30
CA GLU A 502 -27.28 -35.74 20.62
C GLU A 502 -26.07 -34.92 21.04
N LEU A 503 -25.26 -34.44 20.09
CA LEU A 503 -24.07 -33.62 20.35
C LEU A 503 -24.39 -32.18 20.82
N SER A 504 -25.64 -31.75 20.63
CA SER A 504 -26.07 -30.38 21.01
C SER A 504 -26.06 -30.13 22.52
N LYS A 505 -26.20 -31.16 23.35
CA LYS A 505 -26.39 -31.04 24.80
C LYS A 505 -25.16 -31.38 25.63
N ASN A 506 -24.38 -32.38 25.20
CA ASN A 506 -23.35 -33.01 26.05
C ASN A 506 -21.96 -33.03 25.40
N GLY A 507 -21.80 -32.55 24.16
CA GLY A 507 -20.58 -32.80 23.38
C GLY A 507 -20.45 -34.31 23.09
N GLY A 508 -19.28 -34.77 22.73
CA GLY A 508 -19.02 -36.19 22.46
C GLY A 508 -17.81 -36.44 21.60
N SER A 509 -17.67 -37.66 21.11
CA SER A 509 -16.69 -38.00 20.07
C SER A 509 -17.39 -38.45 18.80
N VAL A 510 -16.83 -38.09 17.69
CA VAL A 510 -17.28 -38.42 16.35
C VAL A 510 -16.18 -39.21 15.68
N MET A 511 -16.51 -40.42 15.20
CA MET A 511 -15.60 -41.24 14.44
C MET A 511 -16.04 -41.31 12.99
N VAL A 512 -15.08 -40.96 12.09
CA VAL A 512 -15.30 -41.04 10.64
C VAL A 512 -14.53 -42.24 10.12
N SER A 513 -15.24 -43.17 9.49
CA SER A 513 -14.72 -44.41 8.89
C SER A 513 -15.22 -44.56 7.46
N VAL A 514 -14.71 -45.57 6.74
CA VAL A 514 -15.21 -45.95 5.40
C VAL A 514 -15.95 -47.27 5.49
N GLU A 515 -17.17 -47.30 4.95
CA GLU A 515 -17.96 -48.50 4.80
C GLU A 515 -18.58 -48.49 3.39
N ASP A 516 -18.45 -49.56 2.64
CA ASP A 516 -18.95 -49.68 1.26
C ASP A 516 -18.53 -48.54 0.31
N ASP A 517 -17.28 -48.08 0.42
CA ASP A 517 -16.69 -46.95 -0.35
C ASP A 517 -17.36 -45.59 -0.11
N GLU A 518 -18.10 -45.45 1.01
CA GLU A 518 -18.65 -44.18 1.46
C GLU A 518 -18.17 -43.82 2.88
N LEU A 519 -18.10 -42.53 3.19
CA LEU A 519 -17.78 -42.05 4.54
C LEU A 519 -18.99 -42.28 5.47
N LYS A 520 -18.75 -42.95 6.58
CA LYS A 520 -19.69 -43.18 7.66
C LYS A 520 -19.27 -42.38 8.89
N ILE A 521 -20.25 -41.75 9.51
CA ILE A 521 -20.03 -40.94 10.72
C ILE A 521 -20.73 -41.66 11.89
N ASP A 522 -19.95 -42.17 12.84
CA ASP A 522 -20.43 -42.77 14.06
C ASP A 522 -20.30 -41.79 15.23
N LEU A 523 -21.40 -41.57 15.94
CA LEU A 523 -21.51 -40.65 17.05
C LEU A 523 -21.44 -41.37 18.38
N LYS A 524 -20.60 -40.88 19.30
CA LYS A 524 -20.58 -41.36 20.69
C LYS A 524 -20.79 -40.14 21.60
N SER A 525 -22.01 -40.05 22.17
CA SER A 525 -22.30 -39.02 23.16
C SER A 525 -21.53 -39.28 24.45
N SER A 526 -20.90 -38.28 25.03
CA SER A 526 -20.24 -38.41 26.33
C SER A 526 -21.29 -38.47 27.43
N PRO A 527 -21.22 -39.41 28.39
CA PRO A 527 -22.12 -39.43 29.53
C PRO A 527 -21.92 -38.17 30.37
N ARG A 528 -23.01 -37.50 30.70
CA ARG A 528 -23.07 -36.28 31.51
C ARG A 528 -22.28 -36.48 32.80
N LYS A 529 -21.23 -35.69 33.05
CA LYS A 529 -20.66 -35.58 34.40
C LYS A 529 -21.69 -34.85 35.27
N GLU A 530 -22.43 -35.63 36.10
CA GLU A 530 -23.26 -35.05 37.15
C GLU A 530 -22.39 -34.15 38.05
N GLU A 531 -22.63 -32.85 38.01
CA GLU A 531 -22.16 -31.94 39.04
C GLU A 531 -22.75 -32.37 40.39
N LYS A 532 -21.95 -33.04 41.22
CA LYS A 532 -22.26 -33.21 42.63
C LYS A 532 -22.42 -31.83 43.24
N LYS A 533 -23.68 -31.37 43.37
CA LYS A 533 -24.04 -30.29 44.28
C LYS A 533 -23.52 -30.68 45.68
N LYS A 534 -22.47 -30.03 46.11
CA LYS A 534 -22.12 -30.00 47.53
C LYS A 534 -23.20 -29.21 48.26
N GLU A 535 -24.17 -29.88 48.81
CA GLU A 535 -24.96 -29.34 49.94
C GLU A 535 -23.98 -28.97 51.02
N LYS A 536 -23.87 -27.67 51.30
CA LYS A 536 -23.36 -27.18 52.58
C LYS A 536 -24.54 -27.05 53.50
N VAL A 537 -24.55 -27.90 54.53
CA VAL A 537 -25.23 -27.68 55.79
C VAL A 537 -24.53 -26.57 56.55
#